data_2a472d8abd0a2ac956594bd1809f4c5a
#
_entry.id   2a472d8abd0a2ac956594bd1809f4c5a
#
_cell.length_a   1.000
_cell.length_b   1.000
_cell.length_c   1.000
_cell.angle_alpha   90.00
_cell.angle_beta   90.00
_cell.angle_gamma   90.00
#
_symmetry.space_group_name_H-M   'P 1'
#
loop_
_entity.id
_entity.type
_entity.pdbx_description
1 polymer ?
#
loop_
_entity_poly.entity_id
_entity_poly.type
_entity_poly.pdbx_seq_one_letter_code
_entity_poly.pdbx_strand_id
1 'polypeptide(L)'
;MPALKPTEFMGRVVWLGVNQDRAAALESTSRDVLSLPFGGPPEESHSGVTRRSCSRVSRQYPKGTEIANTRQVSIVSEEDLALIAQDMGLARIEPEWLGVSMVVAGIPDFSLIPPSSRLQDDASGTTLVVDMENRPCHLVSAVIERGYPGIGKRFKPAARNRRGVTAWVERPGEIALGATLRLHIPDQPVWPHLATARNG
;
A
#
# COMPACT_ATOMS: atom_id res chain seq x y z
N MET A 1 8.64 11.09 -26.33
CA MET A 1 9.46 10.87 -25.12
C MET A 1 8.64 9.98 -24.18
N PRO A 2 9.24 9.03 -23.45
CA PRO A 2 8.51 8.21 -22.49
C PRO A 2 7.87 9.07 -21.40
N ALA A 3 6.65 8.74 -20.99
CA ALA A 3 5.95 9.42 -19.89
C ALA A 3 6.39 8.93 -18.52
N LEU A 4 7.04 7.77 -18.46
CA LEU A 4 7.58 7.15 -17.26
C LEU A 4 9.09 6.98 -17.41
N LYS A 5 9.79 7.24 -16.32
CA LYS A 5 11.25 7.11 -16.24
C LYS A 5 11.60 5.93 -15.34
N PRO A 6 12.28 4.89 -15.86
CA PRO A 6 12.81 3.85 -14.99
C PRO A 6 13.88 4.45 -14.07
N THR A 7 13.89 3.98 -12.83
CA THR A 7 14.89 4.40 -11.83
C THR A 7 15.81 3.23 -11.48
N GLU A 8 16.89 3.53 -10.76
CA GLU A 8 17.76 2.50 -10.17
C GLU A 8 17.19 1.91 -8.86
N PHE A 9 16.07 2.44 -8.37
CA PHE A 9 15.43 1.94 -7.16
C PHE A 9 14.68 0.65 -7.45
N MET A 10 15.06 -0.41 -6.71
CA MET A 10 14.50 -1.74 -6.80
C MET A 10 13.95 -2.17 -5.46
N GLY A 11 12.72 -2.65 -5.43
CA GLY A 11 12.11 -3.22 -4.23
C GLY A 11 12.09 -4.74 -4.31
N ARG A 12 12.65 -5.44 -3.31
CA ARG A 12 12.48 -6.89 -3.17
C ARG A 12 11.21 -7.18 -2.39
N VAL A 13 10.37 -8.05 -2.88
CA VAL A 13 9.17 -8.53 -2.17
C VAL A 13 9.61 -9.45 -1.03
N VAL A 14 9.35 -9.06 0.21
CA VAL A 14 9.74 -9.82 1.41
C VAL A 14 8.58 -10.48 2.13
N TRP A 15 7.35 -10.07 1.82
CA TRP A 15 6.13 -10.69 2.33
C TRP A 15 4.95 -10.41 1.40
N LEU A 16 4.03 -11.37 1.30
CA LEU A 16 2.79 -11.28 0.54
C LEU A 16 1.63 -11.82 1.39
N GLY A 17 0.43 -11.28 1.19
CA GLY A 17 -0.77 -11.78 1.85
C GLY A 17 -2.06 -11.20 1.31
N VAL A 18 -3.17 -11.78 1.76
CA VAL A 18 -4.53 -11.35 1.42
C VAL A 18 -5.40 -11.32 2.67
N ASN A 19 -6.34 -10.39 2.71
CA ASN A 19 -7.40 -10.35 3.69
C ASN A 19 -8.69 -10.83 3.02
N GLN A 20 -9.11 -12.05 3.29
CA GLN A 20 -10.25 -12.67 2.64
C GLN A 20 -11.60 -12.16 3.16
N ASP A 21 -11.67 -11.79 4.44
CA ASP A 21 -12.87 -11.26 5.08
C ASP A 21 -12.56 -10.13 6.05
N ARG A 22 -12.53 -8.92 5.53
CA ARG A 22 -12.26 -7.73 6.35
C ARG A 22 -13.38 -7.39 7.34
N ALA A 23 -14.56 -7.96 7.19
CA ALA A 23 -15.63 -7.79 8.15
C ALA A 23 -15.39 -8.65 9.40
N ALA A 24 -14.78 -9.82 9.23
CA ALA A 24 -14.42 -10.71 10.33
C ALA A 24 -13.12 -10.24 11.04
N ALA A 25 -12.07 -9.91 10.29
CA ALA A 25 -10.78 -9.51 10.84
C ALA A 25 -10.04 -8.55 9.91
N LEU A 26 -9.16 -7.70 10.48
CA LEU A 26 -8.29 -6.83 9.67
C LEU A 26 -7.07 -7.58 9.12
N GLU A 27 -6.64 -8.59 9.84
CA GLU A 27 -5.40 -9.30 9.63
C GLU A 27 -5.39 -10.02 8.28
N SER A 28 -4.25 -9.93 7.56
CA SER A 28 -4.01 -10.68 6.32
C SER A 28 -3.43 -12.06 6.61
N THR A 29 -3.68 -13.00 5.72
CA THR A 29 -3.06 -14.33 5.71
C THR A 29 -1.95 -14.36 4.67
N SER A 30 -0.77 -14.86 5.03
CA SER A 30 0.41 -14.92 4.15
C SER A 30 0.17 -15.77 2.90
N ARG A 31 0.90 -15.43 1.82
CA ARG A 31 0.93 -16.12 0.53
C ARG A 31 2.36 -16.16 -0.01
N ASP A 32 2.68 -17.17 -0.79
CA ASP A 32 3.96 -17.23 -1.52
C ASP A 32 3.88 -16.52 -2.87
N VAL A 33 2.67 -16.41 -3.42
CA VAL A 33 2.39 -15.77 -4.71
C VAL A 33 1.07 -15.00 -4.62
N LEU A 34 1.01 -13.81 -5.23
CA LEU A 34 -0.23 -13.10 -5.50
C LEU A 34 -0.57 -13.16 -6.98
N SER A 35 -1.71 -13.73 -7.32
CA SER A 35 -2.32 -13.57 -8.64
C SER A 35 -2.96 -12.18 -8.72
N LEU A 36 -2.63 -11.43 -9.77
CA LEU A 36 -2.97 -10.02 -9.93
C LEU A 36 -3.68 -9.78 -11.28
N PRO A 37 -4.95 -10.22 -11.45
CA PRO A 37 -5.78 -9.77 -12.56
C PRO A 37 -6.12 -8.28 -12.44
N PHE A 38 -6.75 -7.66 -13.45
CA PHE A 38 -7.10 -6.23 -13.43
C PHE A 38 -7.92 -5.78 -12.21
N GLY A 39 -8.60 -6.69 -11.52
CA GLY A 39 -9.32 -6.39 -10.29
C GLY A 39 -8.50 -6.52 -9.00
N GLY A 40 -7.20 -6.84 -9.09
CA GLY A 40 -6.36 -7.19 -7.93
C GLY A 40 -6.54 -8.65 -7.49
N PRO A 41 -5.94 -9.07 -6.36
CA PRO A 41 -5.99 -10.46 -5.92
C PRO A 41 -7.42 -10.95 -5.72
N PRO A 42 -7.86 -12.04 -6.37
CA PRO A 42 -9.27 -12.48 -6.31
C PRO A 42 -9.74 -12.83 -4.90
N GLU A 43 -8.82 -13.30 -4.04
CA GLU A 43 -9.11 -13.66 -2.65
C GLU A 43 -9.14 -12.46 -1.70
N GLU A 44 -8.78 -11.26 -2.18
CA GLU A 44 -8.73 -10.06 -1.35
C GLU A 44 -10.13 -9.42 -1.25
N SER A 45 -10.56 -9.11 -0.04
CA SER A 45 -11.86 -8.47 0.22
C SER A 45 -12.03 -7.08 -0.42
N HIS A 46 -10.92 -6.46 -0.84
CA HIS A 46 -10.90 -5.21 -1.60
C HIS A 46 -10.73 -5.41 -3.10
N SER A 47 -10.74 -6.64 -3.61
CA SER A 47 -10.65 -6.92 -5.05
C SER A 47 -11.83 -6.32 -5.82
N GLY A 48 -11.64 -6.19 -7.13
CA GLY A 48 -12.63 -5.67 -8.07
C GLY A 48 -12.12 -4.48 -8.86
N VAL A 49 -12.64 -4.30 -10.07
CA VAL A 49 -12.32 -3.14 -10.93
C VAL A 49 -13.04 -1.87 -10.48
N THR A 50 -14.17 -2.02 -9.77
CA THR A 50 -14.91 -0.93 -9.13
C THR A 50 -15.03 -1.18 -7.63
N ARG A 51 -15.33 -0.13 -6.88
CA ARG A 51 -15.63 -0.19 -5.45
C ARG A 51 -16.64 0.89 -5.06
N ARG A 52 -17.27 0.72 -3.91
CA ARG A 52 -18.08 1.81 -3.32
C ARG A 52 -17.17 2.85 -2.66
N SER A 53 -17.49 4.14 -2.86
CA SER A 53 -16.80 5.25 -2.23
C SER A 53 -16.94 5.18 -0.70
N CYS A 54 -15.86 5.57 0.00
CA CYS A 54 -15.78 5.55 1.47
C CYS A 54 -15.35 6.93 2.00
N SER A 55 -15.13 7.04 3.31
CA SER A 55 -14.73 8.29 3.98
C SER A 55 -13.49 8.98 3.38
N ARG A 56 -12.63 8.25 2.68
CA ARG A 56 -11.39 8.80 2.09
C ARG A 56 -11.65 9.73 0.90
N VAL A 57 -12.80 9.58 0.24
CA VAL A 57 -13.21 10.38 -0.93
C VAL A 57 -14.54 11.09 -0.67
N SER A 58 -14.92 11.28 0.58
CA SER A 58 -16.20 11.87 1.00
C SER A 58 -16.37 13.35 0.57
N ARG A 59 -15.27 14.04 0.27
CA ARG A 59 -15.31 15.39 -0.29
C ARG A 59 -15.55 15.44 -1.81
N GLN A 60 -15.41 14.30 -2.49
CA GLN A 60 -15.62 14.17 -3.93
C GLN A 60 -16.96 13.51 -4.25
N TYR A 61 -17.35 12.49 -3.48
CA TYR A 61 -18.52 11.66 -3.75
C TYR A 61 -19.33 11.38 -2.49
N PRO A 62 -20.67 11.31 -2.58
CA PRO A 62 -21.49 10.72 -1.53
C PRO A 62 -21.01 9.30 -1.20
N LYS A 63 -21.11 8.92 0.08
CA LYS A 63 -20.72 7.56 0.52
C LYS A 63 -21.53 6.50 -0.23
N GLY A 64 -20.87 5.48 -0.75
CA GLY A 64 -21.48 4.36 -1.47
C GLY A 64 -21.60 4.58 -2.97
N THR A 65 -21.18 5.72 -3.54
CA THR A 65 -21.09 5.92 -4.98
C THR A 65 -20.14 4.88 -5.58
N GLU A 66 -20.51 4.25 -6.68
CA GLU A 66 -19.61 3.35 -7.40
C GLU A 66 -18.54 4.14 -8.14
N ILE A 67 -17.27 3.78 -7.91
CA ILE A 67 -16.10 4.42 -8.51
C ILE A 67 -15.06 3.36 -8.90
N ALA A 68 -14.12 3.71 -9.78
CA ALA A 68 -13.00 2.83 -10.10
C ALA A 68 -12.20 2.46 -8.82
N ASN A 69 -11.76 1.22 -8.76
CA ASN A 69 -10.98 0.74 -7.61
C ASN A 69 -9.47 0.93 -7.87
N THR A 70 -8.93 2.06 -7.45
CA THR A 70 -7.49 2.35 -7.48
C THR A 70 -6.75 1.84 -6.22
N ARG A 71 -7.40 1.02 -5.39
CA ARG A 71 -6.90 0.58 -4.09
C ARG A 71 -7.05 -0.92 -3.89
N GLN A 72 -6.70 -1.68 -4.93
CA GLN A 72 -6.84 -3.13 -4.97
C GLN A 72 -5.83 -3.83 -4.06
N VAL A 73 -4.63 -3.25 -3.91
CA VAL A 73 -3.56 -3.75 -3.03
C VAL A 73 -3.02 -2.63 -2.15
N SER A 74 -2.51 -2.98 -0.98
CA SER A 74 -1.75 -2.09 -0.10
C SER A 74 -0.34 -2.61 0.09
N ILE A 75 0.64 -1.72 -0.06
CA ILE A 75 2.06 -2.05 -0.05
C ILE A 75 2.75 -1.17 0.99
N VAL A 76 3.62 -1.76 1.81
CA VAL A 76 4.44 -1.03 2.79
C VAL A 76 5.89 -1.47 2.67
N SER A 77 6.85 -0.67 3.12
CA SER A 77 8.25 -1.11 3.16
C SER A 77 8.61 -1.73 4.50
N GLU A 78 9.56 -2.65 4.47
CA GLU A 78 10.15 -3.28 5.66
C GLU A 78 10.81 -2.22 6.55
N GLU A 79 11.47 -1.24 5.94
CA GLU A 79 12.13 -0.11 6.62
C GLU A 79 11.11 0.76 7.36
N ASP A 80 9.97 1.08 6.74
CA ASP A 80 8.88 1.81 7.40
C ASP A 80 8.31 1.01 8.58
N LEU A 81 8.11 -0.30 8.44
CA LEU A 81 7.65 -1.16 9.53
C LEU A 81 8.63 -1.18 10.70
N ALA A 82 9.94 -1.22 10.44
CA ALA A 82 10.98 -1.17 11.47
C ALA A 82 10.96 0.16 12.23
N LEU A 83 10.83 1.30 11.53
CA LEU A 83 10.71 2.62 12.14
C LEU A 83 9.43 2.77 12.97
N ILE A 84 8.30 2.24 12.50
CA ILE A 84 7.04 2.23 13.26
C ILE A 84 7.22 1.41 14.55
N ALA A 85 7.83 0.22 14.46
CA ALA A 85 8.10 -0.64 15.62
C ALA A 85 8.97 0.09 16.66
N GLN A 86 10.05 0.73 16.22
CA GLN A 86 10.94 1.51 17.05
C GLN A 86 10.20 2.63 17.79
N ASP A 87 9.42 3.45 17.07
CA ASP A 87 8.67 4.57 17.65
C ASP A 87 7.58 4.09 18.64
N MET A 88 7.07 2.87 18.45
CA MET A 88 6.08 2.27 19.35
C MET A 88 6.72 1.54 20.55
N GLY A 89 8.02 1.25 20.53
CA GLY A 89 8.73 0.45 21.53
C GLY A 89 8.42 -1.05 21.42
N LEU A 90 8.15 -1.53 20.20
CA LEU A 90 7.92 -2.93 19.87
C LEU A 90 9.15 -3.53 19.19
N ALA A 91 9.34 -4.83 19.32
CA ALA A 91 10.42 -5.54 18.63
C ALA A 91 10.22 -5.52 17.10
N ARG A 92 8.97 -5.64 16.63
CA ARG A 92 8.57 -5.57 15.23
C ARG A 92 7.08 -5.28 15.09
N ILE A 93 6.67 -4.86 13.89
CA ILE A 93 5.28 -4.80 13.45
C ILE A 93 5.07 -5.94 12.46
N GLU A 94 4.12 -6.82 12.76
CA GLU A 94 3.79 -7.90 11.83
C GLU A 94 2.98 -7.35 10.66
N PRO A 95 3.33 -7.70 9.40
CA PRO A 95 2.59 -7.28 8.22
C PRO A 95 1.10 -7.62 8.28
N GLU A 96 0.78 -8.79 8.82
CA GLU A 96 -0.59 -9.29 9.01
C GLU A 96 -1.46 -8.27 9.76
N TRP A 97 -0.96 -7.67 10.82
CA TRP A 97 -1.73 -6.73 11.66
C TRP A 97 -2.22 -5.50 10.89
N LEU A 98 -1.53 -5.16 9.81
CA LEU A 98 -1.87 -4.01 8.99
C LEU A 98 -2.93 -4.33 7.94
N GLY A 99 -3.21 -5.60 7.68
CA GLY A 99 -4.04 -6.00 6.55
C GLY A 99 -3.43 -5.55 5.22
N VAL A 100 -2.10 -5.67 5.07
CA VAL A 100 -1.40 -5.33 3.83
C VAL A 100 -1.42 -6.50 2.86
N SER A 101 -1.19 -6.20 1.59
CA SER A 101 -1.08 -7.22 0.53
C SER A 101 0.38 -7.55 0.22
N MET A 102 1.31 -6.61 0.48
CA MET A 102 2.71 -6.78 0.12
C MET A 102 3.62 -5.96 1.04
N VAL A 103 4.78 -6.53 1.39
CA VAL A 103 5.91 -5.79 1.97
C VAL A 103 7.08 -5.85 1.00
N VAL A 104 7.68 -4.69 0.74
CA VAL A 104 8.88 -4.55 -0.09
C VAL A 104 10.03 -4.02 0.75
N ALA A 105 11.27 -4.32 0.36
CA ALA A 105 12.48 -3.77 0.97
C ALA A 105 13.39 -3.17 -0.11
N GLY A 106 14.13 -2.11 0.21
CA GLY A 106 15.16 -1.53 -0.65
C GLY A 106 14.79 -0.23 -1.37
N ILE A 107 13.56 0.26 -1.28
CA ILE A 107 13.17 1.58 -1.80
C ILE A 107 13.07 2.56 -0.63
N PRO A 108 13.95 3.57 -0.53
CA PRO A 108 13.92 4.53 0.57
C PRO A 108 12.65 5.39 0.52
N ASP A 109 12.17 5.81 1.70
CA ASP A 109 10.98 6.66 1.87
C ASP A 109 9.76 6.18 1.06
N PHE A 110 9.58 4.86 1.00
CA PHE A 110 8.62 4.17 0.14
C PHE A 110 7.21 4.76 0.21
N SER A 111 6.75 5.14 1.39
CA SER A 111 5.42 5.72 1.59
C SER A 111 5.23 7.08 0.88
N LEU A 112 6.31 7.73 0.46
CA LEU A 112 6.32 9.06 -0.16
C LEU A 112 6.60 9.02 -1.67
N ILE A 113 6.73 7.84 -2.28
CA ILE A 113 6.91 7.75 -3.74
C ILE A 113 5.75 8.46 -4.47
N PRO A 114 6.02 9.13 -5.60
CA PRO A 114 5.00 9.93 -6.27
C PRO A 114 3.78 9.10 -6.68
N PRO A 115 2.55 9.62 -6.54
CA PRO A 115 1.38 9.03 -7.18
C PRO A 115 1.60 8.82 -8.67
N SER A 116 0.98 7.79 -9.23
CA SER A 116 1.19 7.36 -10.62
C SER A 116 2.58 6.77 -10.92
N SER A 117 3.42 6.51 -9.93
CA SER A 117 4.59 5.66 -10.10
C SER A 117 4.16 4.22 -10.41
N ARG A 118 5.06 3.44 -11.04
CA ARG A 118 4.84 2.01 -11.29
C ARG A 118 5.86 1.19 -10.53
N LEU A 119 5.37 0.10 -9.97
CA LEU A 119 6.18 -1.00 -9.46
C LEU A 119 6.03 -2.15 -10.44
N GLN A 120 7.06 -2.41 -11.22
CA GLN A 120 7.04 -3.45 -12.25
C GLN A 120 7.95 -4.60 -11.87
N ASP A 121 7.41 -5.81 -11.84
CA ASP A 121 8.20 -7.02 -11.66
C ASP A 121 9.12 -7.24 -12.86
N ASP A 122 10.42 -7.32 -12.61
CA ASP A 122 11.44 -7.47 -13.65
C ASP A 122 11.30 -8.80 -14.43
N ALA A 123 10.80 -9.85 -13.79
CA ALA A 123 10.71 -11.18 -14.41
C ALA A 123 9.43 -11.32 -15.26
N SER A 124 8.27 -11.01 -14.72
CA SER A 124 6.98 -11.20 -15.39
C SER A 124 6.49 -9.97 -16.14
N GLY A 125 6.98 -8.78 -15.73
CA GLY A 125 6.47 -7.50 -16.19
C GLY A 125 5.11 -7.13 -15.59
N THR A 126 4.59 -7.88 -14.62
CA THR A 126 3.40 -7.52 -13.85
C THR A 126 3.59 -6.14 -13.26
N THR A 127 2.62 -5.24 -13.43
CA THR A 127 2.80 -3.82 -13.10
C THR A 127 1.68 -3.31 -12.21
N LEU A 128 2.05 -2.69 -11.10
CA LEU A 128 1.17 -2.00 -10.18
C LEU A 128 1.36 -0.48 -10.29
N VAL A 129 0.27 0.26 -10.38
CA VAL A 129 0.28 1.73 -10.34
C VAL A 129 0.03 2.18 -8.92
N VAL A 130 0.92 3.00 -8.39
CA VAL A 130 0.75 3.66 -7.09
C VAL A 130 -0.34 4.73 -7.19
N ASP A 131 -1.40 4.57 -6.39
CA ASP A 131 -2.48 5.55 -6.29
C ASP A 131 -2.06 6.72 -5.39
N MET A 132 -1.84 6.45 -4.12
CA MET A 132 -1.40 7.46 -3.13
C MET A 132 -0.94 6.83 -1.82
N GLU A 133 -0.43 7.66 -0.92
CA GLU A 133 -0.14 7.29 0.46
C GLU A 133 -1.34 6.61 1.15
N ASN A 134 -1.10 5.51 1.81
CA ASN A 134 -2.08 4.81 2.63
C ASN A 134 -2.01 5.34 4.08
N ARG A 135 -2.91 6.23 4.46
CA ARG A 135 -2.89 6.85 5.78
C ARG A 135 -3.22 5.86 6.90
N PRO A 136 -2.56 5.97 8.09
CA PRO A 136 -2.83 5.11 9.22
C PRO A 136 -4.26 5.28 9.76
N CYS A 137 -4.90 4.17 10.13
CA CYS A 137 -6.26 4.16 10.64
C CYS A 137 -6.34 3.51 12.04
N HIS A 138 -7.49 3.69 12.72
CA HIS A 138 -7.72 3.15 14.06
C HIS A 138 -7.90 1.63 14.09
N LEU A 139 -8.20 0.99 12.97
CA LEU A 139 -8.40 -0.47 12.93
C LEU A 139 -7.09 -1.21 13.26
N VAL A 140 -5.97 -0.77 12.70
CA VAL A 140 -4.64 -1.32 13.04
C VAL A 140 -4.30 -1.09 14.51
N SER A 141 -4.63 0.11 15.03
CA SER A 141 -4.46 0.39 16.46
C SER A 141 -5.20 -0.61 17.35
N ALA A 142 -6.41 -1.01 16.95
CA ALA A 142 -7.20 -2.00 17.68
C ALA A 142 -6.59 -3.41 17.61
N VAL A 143 -6.02 -3.80 16.46
CA VAL A 143 -5.30 -5.08 16.33
C VAL A 143 -4.11 -5.13 17.29
N ILE A 144 -3.27 -4.09 17.26
CA ILE A 144 -2.07 -4.01 18.12
C ILE A 144 -2.47 -3.96 19.59
N GLU A 145 -3.53 -3.24 19.95
CA GLU A 145 -4.02 -3.14 21.33
C GLU A 145 -4.42 -4.49 21.93
N ARG A 146 -4.94 -5.44 21.12
CA ARG A 146 -5.27 -6.80 21.57
C ARG A 146 -4.05 -7.60 22.00
N GLY A 147 -2.94 -7.45 21.28
CA GLY A 147 -1.67 -8.16 21.61
C GLY A 147 -0.79 -7.41 22.60
N TYR A 148 -0.88 -6.08 22.60
CA TYR A 148 -0.03 -5.19 23.40
C TYR A 148 -0.88 -4.08 24.06
N PRO A 149 -1.55 -4.37 25.19
CA PRO A 149 -2.42 -3.40 25.86
C PRO A 149 -1.71 -2.09 26.21
N GLY A 150 -2.34 -0.96 25.88
CA GLY A 150 -1.81 0.40 26.08
C GLY A 150 -0.89 0.92 24.97
N ILE A 151 -0.50 0.07 24.00
CA ILE A 151 0.42 0.44 22.90
C ILE A 151 -0.32 0.86 21.64
N GLY A 152 -1.50 0.31 21.35
CA GLY A 152 -2.22 0.53 20.09
C GLY A 152 -2.44 2.00 19.72
N LYS A 153 -2.66 2.88 20.70
CA LYS A 153 -2.81 4.33 20.48
C LYS A 153 -1.57 5.02 19.88
N ARG A 154 -0.37 4.42 20.03
CA ARG A 154 0.88 4.93 19.47
C ARG A 154 0.98 4.71 17.95
N PHE A 155 0.23 3.75 17.39
CA PHE A 155 0.36 3.38 15.98
C PHE A 155 0.11 4.56 15.02
N LYS A 156 -0.98 5.31 15.18
CA LYS A 156 -1.30 6.41 14.24
C LYS A 156 -0.22 7.48 14.16
N PRO A 157 0.33 8.01 15.26
CA PRO A 157 1.44 8.95 15.18
C PRO A 157 2.72 8.32 14.63
N ALA A 158 3.10 7.09 15.03
CA ALA A 158 4.29 6.40 14.56
C ALA A 158 4.23 6.08 13.05
N ALA A 159 3.06 5.70 12.55
CA ALA A 159 2.85 5.33 11.14
C ALA A 159 2.55 6.53 10.21
N ARG A 160 2.60 7.78 10.70
CA ARG A 160 2.41 8.97 9.84
C ARG A 160 3.51 9.01 8.79
N ASN A 161 3.12 9.09 7.49
CA ASN A 161 4.00 9.06 6.32
C ASN A 161 4.83 7.77 6.17
N ARG A 162 4.43 6.69 6.88
CA ARG A 162 5.13 5.39 6.88
C ARG A 162 4.17 4.20 6.72
N ARG A 163 2.90 4.44 6.37
CA ARG A 163 1.89 3.38 6.23
C ARG A 163 1.87 2.76 4.84
N GLY A 164 2.84 3.11 3.99
CA GLY A 164 2.94 2.62 2.63
C GLY A 164 1.99 3.31 1.68
N VAL A 165 1.70 2.65 0.58
CA VAL A 165 0.86 3.16 -0.50
C VAL A 165 -0.28 2.21 -0.81
N THR A 166 -1.30 2.70 -1.53
CA THR A 166 -2.29 1.87 -2.21
C THR A 166 -1.97 1.83 -3.70
N ALA A 167 -2.29 0.72 -4.35
CA ALA A 167 -2.00 0.52 -5.76
C ALA A 167 -3.11 -0.29 -6.44
N TRP A 168 -3.08 -0.29 -7.78
CA TRP A 168 -3.97 -1.06 -8.64
C TRP A 168 -3.18 -1.68 -9.80
N VAL A 169 -3.74 -2.72 -10.41
CA VAL A 169 -3.07 -3.51 -11.45
C VAL A 169 -3.21 -2.82 -12.81
N GLU A 170 -2.10 -2.38 -13.39
CA GLU A 170 -2.01 -1.87 -14.77
C GLU A 170 -1.75 -2.99 -15.77
N ARG A 171 -0.82 -3.90 -15.45
CA ARG A 171 -0.54 -5.10 -16.26
C ARG A 171 -0.72 -6.32 -15.39
N PRO A 172 -1.65 -7.21 -15.73
CA PRO A 172 -1.93 -8.41 -14.95
C PRO A 172 -0.80 -9.44 -15.03
N GLY A 173 -0.75 -10.32 -14.04
CA GLY A 173 0.19 -11.41 -13.91
C GLY A 173 0.28 -11.92 -12.49
N GLU A 174 1.44 -12.42 -12.11
CA GLU A 174 1.72 -12.92 -10.76
C GLU A 174 2.95 -12.24 -10.20
N ILE A 175 2.98 -12.04 -8.89
CA ILE A 175 4.16 -11.59 -8.15
C ILE A 175 4.41 -12.61 -7.04
N ALA A 176 5.61 -13.19 -7.03
CA ALA A 176 6.03 -14.17 -6.04
C ALA A 176 6.84 -13.52 -4.90
N LEU A 177 6.91 -14.22 -3.77
CA LEU A 177 7.84 -13.89 -2.70
C LEU A 177 9.29 -13.89 -3.25
N GLY A 178 10.07 -12.87 -2.92
CA GLY A 178 11.42 -12.67 -3.45
C GLY A 178 11.50 -11.97 -4.80
N ALA A 179 10.38 -11.69 -5.47
CA ALA A 179 10.35 -10.93 -6.73
C ALA A 179 11.01 -9.55 -6.58
N THR A 180 11.56 -9.04 -7.67
CA THR A 180 12.21 -7.73 -7.73
C THR A 180 11.35 -6.76 -8.53
N LEU A 181 10.92 -5.69 -7.90
CA LEU A 181 10.07 -4.66 -8.46
C LEU A 181 10.89 -3.41 -8.78
N ARG A 182 10.97 -3.03 -10.06
CA ARG A 182 11.57 -1.76 -10.47
C ARG A 182 10.59 -0.62 -10.29
N LEU A 183 11.08 0.46 -9.65
CA LEU A 183 10.31 1.71 -9.56
C LEU A 183 10.47 2.54 -10.84
N HIS A 184 9.35 2.88 -11.47
CA HIS A 184 9.28 3.87 -12.54
C HIS A 184 8.50 5.08 -12.01
N ILE A 185 9.01 6.29 -12.25
CA ILE A 185 8.34 7.52 -11.82
C ILE A 185 7.77 8.29 -13.01
N PRO A 186 6.71 9.08 -12.84
CA PRO A 186 6.24 10.02 -13.85
C PRO A 186 7.36 11.02 -14.22
N ASP A 187 7.69 11.14 -15.52
CA ASP A 187 8.62 12.15 -16.01
C ASP A 187 7.88 13.49 -16.20
N GLN A 188 7.42 14.03 -15.09
CA GLN A 188 6.59 15.23 -15.03
C GLN A 188 7.08 16.16 -13.91
N PRO A 189 7.23 17.47 -14.18
CA PRO A 189 7.51 18.45 -13.14
C PRO A 189 6.44 18.47 -12.06
N VAL A 190 6.86 18.75 -10.83
CA VAL A 190 5.91 18.95 -9.73
C VAL A 190 5.07 20.20 -10.02
N TRP A 191 3.74 20.10 -9.83
CA TRP A 191 2.86 21.26 -9.96
C TRP A 191 3.29 22.39 -9.01
N PRO A 192 3.62 23.60 -9.51
CA PRO A 192 4.21 24.68 -8.71
C PRO A 192 3.34 25.12 -7.52
N HIS A 193 2.04 24.92 -7.61
CA HIS A 193 1.08 25.33 -6.56
C HIS A 193 0.73 24.21 -5.56
N LEU A 194 1.43 23.05 -5.63
CA LEU A 194 1.10 21.88 -4.79
C LEU A 194 1.18 22.19 -3.30
N ALA A 195 2.21 22.92 -2.85
CA ALA A 195 2.39 23.29 -1.45
C ALA A 195 1.24 24.20 -0.97
N THR A 196 0.88 25.22 -1.75
CA THR A 196 -0.23 26.12 -1.44
C THR A 196 -1.56 25.38 -1.35
N ALA A 197 -1.84 24.50 -2.32
CA ALA A 197 -3.08 23.73 -2.36
C ALA A 197 -3.22 22.72 -1.19
N ARG A 198 -2.11 22.27 -0.59
CA ARG A 198 -2.13 21.37 0.57
C ARG A 198 -2.42 22.10 1.88
N ASN A 199 -2.18 23.40 1.95
CA ASN A 199 -2.34 24.22 3.14
C ASN A 199 -3.68 24.99 3.18
N GLY A 200 -4.50 24.92 2.13
CA GLY A 200 -5.87 25.44 2.04
C GLY A 200 -6.87 24.32 2.30
#